data_840dbd9c45f736074dbb546b3804d399
#
_entry.id   840dbd9c45f736074dbb546b3804d399
#
_cell.length_a   1.000
_cell.length_b   1.000
_cell.length_c   1.000
_cell.angle_alpha   90.00
_cell.angle_beta   90.00
_cell.angle_gamma   90.00
#
_symmetry.space_group_name_H-M   'P 1'
#
loop_
_entity.id
_entity.type
_entity.pdbx_description
1 polymer ?
#
loop_
_entity_poly.entity_id
_entity_poly.type
_entity_poly.pdbx_seq_one_letter_code
_entity_poly.pdbx_strand_id
1 'polypeptide(L)'
;PLEQYELSQLVFRGVVISPEGQQYALVQRPDGSVASVRVGNYLGLNDGRIVEITPTQINLIEIVPDSRAGFVEKPQSLVSPIS
;
A
#
# COMPACT_ATOMS: atom_id res chain seq x y z
N PRO A 1 7.33 -6.60 8.43
CA PRO A 1 6.66 -6.13 7.22
C PRO A 1 5.63 -5.05 7.49
N LEU A 2 5.11 -4.50 6.44
CA LEU A 2 4.23 -3.33 6.53
C LEU A 2 2.81 -3.65 6.99
N GLU A 3 2.44 -4.94 7.07
CA GLU A 3 1.12 -5.34 7.52
C GLU A 3 0.88 -5.09 9.01
N GLN A 4 1.92 -4.81 9.79
CA GLN A 4 1.77 -4.51 11.21
C GLN A 4 1.41 -3.06 11.50
N TYR A 5 1.34 -2.21 10.47
CA TYR A 5 0.99 -0.79 10.62
C TYR A 5 -0.35 -0.50 9.96
N GLU A 6 -1.10 0.46 10.53
CA GLU A 6 -2.27 0.99 9.85
C GLU A 6 -1.82 1.84 8.66
N LEU A 7 -2.66 1.93 7.62
CA LEU A 7 -2.33 2.75 6.46
C LEU A 7 -2.06 4.21 6.84
N SER A 8 -2.77 4.72 7.85
CA SER A 8 -2.57 6.10 8.31
C SER A 8 -1.19 6.33 8.91
N GLN A 9 -0.48 5.27 9.29
CA GLN A 9 0.87 5.36 9.84
C GLN A 9 1.96 5.31 8.77
N LEU A 10 1.58 4.99 7.53
CA LEU A 10 2.51 4.83 6.42
C LEU A 10 2.43 6.04 5.51
N VAL A 11 3.57 6.45 4.95
CA VAL A 11 3.64 7.61 4.06
C VAL A 11 4.19 7.17 2.72
N PHE A 12 3.45 7.44 1.65
CA PHE A 12 3.91 7.18 0.29
C PHE A 12 4.91 8.27 -0.10
N ARG A 13 6.14 7.86 -0.43
CA ARG A 13 7.22 8.80 -0.70
C ARG A 13 7.58 8.92 -2.17
N GLY A 14 7.11 8.02 -3.01
CA GLY A 14 7.41 8.11 -4.43
C GLY A 14 7.51 6.75 -5.08
N VAL A 15 7.87 6.76 -6.36
CA VAL A 15 7.97 5.55 -7.19
C VAL A 15 9.36 5.51 -7.81
N VAL A 16 9.95 4.32 -7.85
CA VAL A 16 11.21 4.08 -8.56
C VAL A 16 11.00 2.91 -9.52
N ILE A 17 11.75 2.93 -10.61
CA ILE A 17 11.70 1.87 -11.62
C ILE A 17 13.10 1.27 -11.72
N SER A 18 13.19 -0.06 -11.57
CA SER A 18 14.46 -0.76 -11.64
C SER A 18 14.96 -0.81 -13.08
N PRO A 19 16.26 -1.14 -13.29
CA PRO A 19 16.79 -1.30 -14.64
C PRO A 19 16.04 -2.35 -15.47
N GLU A 20 15.42 -3.33 -14.82
CA GLU A 20 14.62 -4.37 -15.48
C GLU A 20 13.21 -3.91 -15.80
N GLY A 21 12.86 -2.65 -15.45
CA GLY A 21 11.53 -2.13 -15.71
C GLY A 21 10.50 -2.43 -14.61
N GLN A 22 10.91 -3.02 -13.49
CA GLN A 22 10.01 -3.29 -12.38
C GLN A 22 9.74 -2.02 -11.59
N GLN A 23 8.46 -1.73 -11.36
CA GLN A 23 8.04 -0.55 -10.62
C GLN A 23 7.93 -0.85 -9.13
N TYR A 24 8.49 0.04 -8.30
CA TYR A 24 8.42 -0.07 -6.84
C TYR A 24 7.91 1.26 -6.27
N ALA A 25 7.08 1.18 -5.24
CA ALA A 25 6.66 2.34 -4.47
C ALA A 25 7.48 2.38 -3.18
N LEU A 26 7.84 3.58 -2.76
CA LEU A 26 8.59 3.79 -1.52
C LEU A 26 7.60 4.21 -0.43
N VAL A 27 7.59 3.47 0.67
CA VAL A 27 6.67 3.69 1.79
C VAL A 27 7.51 3.89 3.05
N GLN A 28 7.27 5.00 3.75
CA GLN A 28 7.96 5.33 4.99
C GLN A 28 7.16 4.85 6.19
N ARG A 29 7.84 4.19 7.12
CA ARG A 29 7.26 3.72 8.38
C ARG A 29 7.29 4.84 9.43
N PRO A 30 6.54 4.67 10.54
CA PRO A 30 6.54 5.68 11.62
C PRO A 30 7.92 5.94 12.22
N ASP A 31 8.84 4.98 12.15
CA ASP A 31 10.19 5.16 12.69
C ASP A 31 11.12 5.91 11.73
N GLY A 32 10.60 6.33 10.57
CA GLY A 32 11.38 7.04 9.57
C GLY A 32 12.05 6.17 8.53
N SER A 33 12.08 4.85 8.71
CA SER A 33 12.68 3.96 7.73
C SER A 33 11.78 3.82 6.50
N VAL A 34 12.38 3.48 5.35
CA VAL A 34 11.65 3.38 4.08
C VAL A 34 11.77 1.96 3.55
N ALA A 35 10.64 1.43 3.09
CA ALA A 35 10.60 0.13 2.43
C ALA A 35 10.09 0.30 1.00
N SER A 36 10.50 -0.59 0.11
CA SER A 36 9.97 -0.64 -1.25
C SER A 36 8.94 -1.75 -1.37
N VAL A 37 7.86 -1.48 -2.08
CA VAL A 37 6.78 -2.43 -2.32
C VAL A 37 6.41 -2.43 -3.79
N ARG A 38 5.74 -3.49 -4.23
CA ARG A 38 5.30 -3.62 -5.62
C ARG A 38 3.91 -4.22 -5.66
N VAL A 39 3.31 -4.22 -6.87
CA VAL A 39 2.01 -4.86 -7.08
C VAL A 39 2.08 -6.32 -6.61
N GLY A 40 1.09 -6.73 -5.86
CA GLY A 40 1.02 -8.07 -5.26
C GLY A 40 1.49 -8.12 -3.81
N ASN A 41 2.20 -7.10 -3.32
CA ASN A 41 2.57 -7.02 -1.92
C ASN A 41 1.38 -6.57 -1.07
N TYR A 42 1.54 -6.63 0.25
CA TYR A 42 0.47 -6.29 1.20
C TYR A 42 0.86 -5.12 2.07
N LEU A 43 -0.11 -4.27 2.39
CA LEU A 43 0.07 -3.11 3.26
C LEU A 43 -1.08 -3.03 4.27
N GLY A 44 -0.76 -2.52 5.46
CA GLY A 44 -1.75 -2.19 6.47
C GLY A 44 -2.20 -3.38 7.28
N LEU A 45 -2.96 -3.09 8.36
CA LEU A 45 -3.40 -4.13 9.29
C LEU A 45 -4.41 -5.10 8.71
N ASN A 46 -5.12 -4.71 7.65
CA ASN A 46 -6.12 -5.56 7.00
C ASN A 46 -5.56 -6.30 5.78
N ASP A 47 -4.23 -6.41 5.69
CA ASP A 47 -3.56 -7.12 4.59
C ASP A 47 -4.04 -6.67 3.22
N GLY A 48 -4.11 -5.33 3.03
CA GLY A 48 -4.50 -4.77 1.74
C GLY A 48 -3.52 -5.15 0.66
N ARG A 49 -4.01 -5.77 -0.42
CA ARG A 49 -3.17 -6.19 -1.53
C ARG A 49 -3.01 -5.06 -2.52
N ILE A 50 -1.77 -4.72 -2.85
CA ILE A 50 -1.48 -3.66 -3.80
C ILE A 50 -1.85 -4.15 -5.20
N VAL A 51 -2.75 -3.42 -5.86
CA VAL A 51 -3.20 -3.77 -7.22
C VAL A 51 -2.71 -2.80 -8.27
N GLU A 52 -2.34 -1.59 -7.86
CA GLU A 52 -1.83 -0.60 -8.80
C GLU A 52 -0.93 0.40 -8.07
N ILE A 53 0.14 0.82 -8.75
CA ILE A 53 1.02 1.88 -8.25
C ILE A 53 1.07 2.98 -9.31
N THR A 54 0.73 4.20 -8.91
CA THR A 54 0.82 5.38 -9.78
C THR A 54 1.86 6.35 -9.20
N PRO A 55 2.28 7.38 -9.94
CA PRO A 55 3.24 8.35 -9.39
C PRO A 55 2.76 9.11 -8.17
N THR A 56 1.46 9.11 -7.89
CA THR A 56 0.88 9.88 -6.79
C THR A 56 0.23 9.03 -5.71
N GLN A 57 0.02 7.74 -5.94
CA GLN A 57 -0.68 6.91 -4.95
C GLN A 57 -0.44 5.41 -5.19
N ILE A 58 -0.73 4.65 -4.14
CA ILE A 58 -0.79 3.19 -4.21
C ILE A 58 -2.24 2.81 -4.01
N ASN A 59 -2.79 2.04 -4.95
CA ASN A 59 -4.16 1.52 -4.82
C ASN A 59 -4.10 0.09 -4.36
N LEU A 60 -4.90 -0.24 -3.36
CA LEU A 60 -4.94 -1.58 -2.78
C LEU A 60 -6.37 -1.98 -2.46
N ILE A 61 -6.58 -3.27 -2.29
CA ILE A 61 -7.88 -3.83 -1.94
C ILE A 61 -7.73 -4.62 -0.65
N GLU A 62 -8.53 -4.24 0.35
CA GLU A 62 -8.60 -4.96 1.62
C GLU A 62 -9.79 -5.91 1.59
N ILE A 63 -9.63 -7.05 2.27
CA ILE A 63 -10.73 -8.00 2.48
C ILE A 63 -11.18 -7.83 3.91
N VAL A 64 -12.39 -7.34 4.10
CA VAL A 64 -12.91 -7.08 5.45
C VAL A 64 -14.12 -7.95 5.74
N PRO A 65 -14.32 -8.34 7.02
CA PRO A 65 -15.47 -9.15 7.39
C PRO A 65 -16.77 -8.38 7.21
N ASP A 66 -17.81 -9.08 6.75
CA ASP A 66 -19.16 -8.53 6.61
C ASP A 66 -20.14 -9.56 7.15
N SER A 67 -21.03 -9.14 8.04
CA SER A 67 -21.98 -10.05 8.68
C SER A 67 -22.96 -10.70 7.70
N ARG A 68 -23.16 -10.11 6.55
CA ARG A 68 -24.09 -10.64 5.55
C ARG A 68 -23.42 -11.55 4.54
N ALA A 69 -22.24 -11.16 4.07
CA ALA A 69 -21.57 -11.82 2.95
C ALA A 69 -20.33 -12.61 3.38
N GLY A 70 -19.97 -12.60 4.66
CA GLY A 70 -18.74 -13.19 5.15
C GLY A 70 -17.56 -12.24 5.00
N PHE A 71 -17.17 -11.94 3.77
CA PHE A 71 -16.09 -10.99 3.49
C PHE A 71 -16.45 -10.15 2.26
N VAL A 72 -16.04 -8.89 2.29
CA VAL A 72 -16.21 -8.00 1.13
C VAL A 72 -14.87 -7.34 0.82
N GLU A 73 -14.69 -7.02 -0.45
CA GLU A 73 -13.52 -6.27 -0.91
C GLU A 73 -13.77 -4.79 -0.69
N LYS A 74 -12.78 -4.10 -0.14
CA LYS A 74 -12.86 -2.67 0.12
C LYS A 74 -11.63 -1.99 -0.47
N PRO A 75 -11.80 -1.14 -1.50
CA PRO A 75 -10.67 -0.43 -2.07
C PRO A 75 -10.15 0.66 -1.13
N GLN A 76 -8.83 0.77 -1.06
CA GLN A 76 -8.16 1.79 -0.28
C GLN A 76 -7.03 2.38 -1.11
N SER A 77 -6.58 3.58 -0.74
CA SER A 77 -5.46 4.22 -1.42
C SER A 77 -4.53 4.86 -0.41
N LEU A 78 -3.23 4.79 -0.69
CA LEU A 78 -2.22 5.51 0.06
C LEU A 78 -1.70 6.61 -0.86
N VAL A 79 -2.09 7.84 -0.60
CA VAL A 79 -1.84 8.98 -1.48
C VAL A 79 -0.63 9.75 -0.99
N SER A 80 0.18 10.27 -1.93
CA SER A 80 1.32 11.09 -1.60
C SER A 80 0.87 12.34 -0.83
N PRO A 81 1.55 12.70 0.27
CA PRO A 81 1.22 13.92 1.00
C PRO A 81 1.60 15.19 0.24
N ILE A 82 2.40 15.05 -0.81
CA ILE A 82 2.81 16.19 -1.65
C ILE A 82 1.84 16.28 -2.82
N SER A 83 1.07 17.31 -2.86
CA SER A 83 0.10 17.54 -3.94
C SER A 83 0.72 18.34 -5.08
#